data_7d907fd3db3525bbc495dc456ad0468f
#
_entry.id   7d907fd3db3525bbc495dc456ad0468f
#
_cell.length_a   1.000
_cell.length_b   1.000
_cell.length_c   1.000
_cell.angle_alpha   90.00
_cell.angle_beta   90.00
_cell.angle_gamma   90.00
#
_symmetry.space_group_name_H-M   'P 1'
#
loop_
_entity.id
_entity.type
_entity.pdbx_description
1 polymer ?
#
loop_
_entity_poly.entity_id
_entity_poly.type
_entity_poly.pdbx_seq_one_letter_code
_entity_poly.pdbx_strand_id
1 'polypeptide(L)'
;EEKPTGEIFAGAGTGTSGSSISAGIKENNYLGKGITLNTNLTLSDDEIKGKFQVRNPNFRNSDKSLNTTIESTSSDFMTTSGFKTTRTGFGIGTGFEQYQDLFFNIDISTYYEKLETSDSASAIKKKQEGDYFENLVSYAFTLNKLDQNWQPTDGYKTSFAQVLPIYSEDLSIENTFKASKYHSVSDNLILSGKIFLKAVNSIDDDVRVSRRVYIPTSRLRGFESGKIGPKEGTTYIGGNYGSAINLNTTLPNILSGYENIDASLFLDAANLWHVDYNSSLDSNKIRSSTGLSVNWWTPIGPLSFSYAIPLSDQPSDKTESFRFRIGTSF
;
A
#
# COMPACT_ATOMS: atom_id res chain seq x y z
N GLU A 1 -20.08 35.10 -4.70
CA GLU A 1 -20.62 33.95 -5.48
C GLU A 1 -19.98 32.68 -4.97
N GLU A 2 -20.78 31.77 -4.41
CA GLU A 2 -20.28 30.46 -3.94
C GLU A 2 -19.87 29.63 -5.18
N LYS A 3 -18.65 29.13 -5.21
CA LYS A 3 -18.19 28.23 -6.25
C LYS A 3 -18.54 26.78 -5.91
N PRO A 4 -18.85 25.92 -6.90
CA PRO A 4 -19.02 24.50 -6.66
C PRO A 4 -17.77 23.91 -5.98
N THR A 5 -17.96 23.15 -4.90
CA THR A 5 -16.90 22.49 -4.15
C THR A 5 -16.79 21.00 -4.49
N GLY A 6 -17.74 20.52 -5.31
CA GLY A 6 -17.77 19.16 -5.81
C GLY A 6 -16.92 18.95 -7.06
N GLU A 7 -16.17 17.86 -7.08
CA GLU A 7 -15.32 17.44 -8.18
C GLU A 7 -15.74 16.04 -8.62
N ILE A 8 -15.87 15.83 -9.93
CA ILE A 8 -16.00 14.49 -10.53
C ILE A 8 -14.66 14.18 -11.17
N PHE A 9 -14.11 13.04 -10.86
CA PHE A 9 -12.87 12.58 -11.46
C PHE A 9 -13.03 11.21 -12.10
N ALA A 10 -12.31 10.99 -13.18
CA ALA A 10 -12.13 9.69 -13.79
C ALA A 10 -10.67 9.58 -14.25
N GLY A 11 -10.10 8.42 -14.09
CA GLY A 11 -8.73 8.14 -14.47
C GLY A 11 -8.59 6.73 -15.00
N ALA A 12 -7.64 6.54 -15.88
CA ALA A 12 -7.24 5.25 -16.37
C ALA A 12 -5.72 5.14 -16.34
N GLY A 13 -5.21 3.95 -16.10
CA GLY A 13 -3.80 3.66 -16.12
C GLY A 13 -3.52 2.28 -16.67
N THR A 14 -2.37 2.12 -17.29
CA THR A 14 -1.87 0.83 -17.76
C THR A 14 -0.37 0.72 -17.56
N GLY A 15 0.11 -0.49 -17.44
CA GLY A 15 1.52 -0.76 -17.27
C GLY A 15 1.82 -2.24 -17.25
N THR A 16 3.04 -2.59 -16.97
CA THR A 16 3.52 -3.99 -16.89
C THR A 16 2.82 -4.81 -15.79
N SER A 17 2.20 -4.15 -14.82
CA SER A 17 1.43 -4.81 -13.75
C SER A 17 -0.06 -4.89 -14.01
N GLY A 18 -0.50 -4.58 -15.23
CA GLY A 18 -1.92 -4.59 -15.59
C GLY A 18 -2.48 -3.19 -15.83
N SER A 19 -3.80 -3.14 -15.93
CA SER A 19 -4.55 -1.93 -16.21
C SER A 19 -5.53 -1.62 -15.08
N SER A 20 -5.85 -0.35 -14.92
CA SER A 20 -6.85 0.10 -13.96
C SER A 20 -7.66 1.27 -14.49
N ILE A 21 -8.91 1.33 -14.06
CA ILE A 21 -9.81 2.45 -14.30
C ILE A 21 -10.37 2.86 -12.94
N SER A 22 -10.39 4.15 -12.66
CA SER A 22 -11.01 4.70 -11.47
C SER A 22 -11.96 5.84 -11.82
N ALA A 23 -13.04 5.94 -11.07
CA ALA A 23 -13.96 7.08 -11.15
C ALA A 23 -14.48 7.40 -9.75
N GLY A 24 -14.77 8.66 -9.52
CA GLY A 24 -15.29 9.07 -8.23
C GLY A 24 -15.84 10.49 -8.21
N ILE A 25 -16.43 10.81 -7.06
CA ILE A 25 -16.98 12.11 -6.75
C ILE A 25 -16.40 12.54 -5.41
N LYS A 26 -15.91 13.75 -5.35
CA LYS A 26 -15.41 14.36 -4.13
C LYS A 26 -16.12 15.70 -3.92
N GLU A 27 -16.71 15.87 -2.77
CA GLU A 27 -17.28 17.14 -2.29
C GLU A 27 -16.47 17.59 -1.08
N ASN A 28 -15.91 18.79 -1.12
CA ASN A 28 -15.00 19.29 -0.08
C ASN A 28 -15.67 20.14 0.99
N ASN A 29 -16.90 20.57 0.74
CA ASN A 29 -17.62 21.46 1.66
C ASN A 29 -19.12 21.14 1.73
N TYR A 30 -19.44 19.89 2.00
CA TYR A 30 -20.83 19.43 2.06
C TYR A 30 -21.65 20.23 3.07
N LEU A 31 -22.76 20.80 2.59
CA LEU A 31 -23.64 21.69 3.33
C LEU A 31 -22.95 22.95 3.91
N GLY A 32 -21.87 23.42 3.33
CA GLY A 32 -21.13 24.57 3.84
C GLY A 32 -20.44 24.36 5.19
N LYS A 33 -20.24 23.11 5.61
CA LYS A 33 -19.70 22.74 6.92
C LYS A 33 -18.25 22.25 6.89
N GLY A 34 -17.57 22.36 5.75
CA GLY A 34 -16.21 21.82 5.58
C GLY A 34 -16.13 20.30 5.65
N ILE A 35 -17.26 19.60 5.56
CA ILE A 35 -17.33 18.14 5.55
C ILE A 35 -16.95 17.67 4.16
N THR A 36 -16.01 16.73 4.08
CA THR A 36 -15.61 16.09 2.82
C THR A 36 -16.37 14.78 2.64
N LEU A 37 -17.00 14.62 1.49
CA LEU A 37 -17.53 13.35 1.01
C LEU A 37 -16.65 12.88 -0.13
N ASN A 38 -16.25 11.61 -0.12
CA ASN A 38 -15.44 11.02 -1.18
C ASN A 38 -15.99 9.64 -1.53
N THR A 39 -16.34 9.45 -2.78
CA THR A 39 -16.75 8.15 -3.34
C THR A 39 -15.77 7.80 -4.44
N ASN A 40 -15.21 6.61 -4.39
CA ASN A 40 -14.28 6.10 -5.40
C ASN A 40 -14.61 4.65 -5.75
N LEU A 41 -14.60 4.36 -7.05
CA LEU A 41 -14.64 3.01 -7.60
C LEU A 41 -13.38 2.79 -8.44
N THR A 42 -12.64 1.75 -8.13
CA THR A 42 -11.46 1.33 -8.89
C THR A 42 -11.67 -0.09 -9.41
N LEU A 43 -11.39 -0.30 -10.67
CA LEU A 43 -11.41 -1.57 -11.36
C LEU A 43 -10.00 -1.82 -11.88
N SER A 44 -9.42 -2.95 -11.56
CA SER A 44 -8.15 -3.40 -12.12
C SER A 44 -8.23 -4.88 -12.52
N ASP A 45 -7.16 -5.41 -13.10
CA ASP A 45 -7.13 -6.79 -13.54
C ASP A 45 -7.36 -7.78 -12.39
N ASP A 46 -6.84 -7.45 -11.21
CA ASP A 46 -6.88 -8.33 -10.03
C ASP A 46 -7.79 -7.80 -8.90
N GLU A 47 -8.31 -6.57 -9.01
CA GLU A 47 -9.05 -5.96 -7.89
C GLU A 47 -10.23 -5.10 -8.36
N ILE A 48 -11.35 -5.24 -7.65
CA ILE A 48 -12.50 -4.32 -7.72
C ILE A 48 -12.66 -3.72 -6.34
N LYS A 49 -12.57 -2.39 -6.23
CA LYS A 49 -12.66 -1.67 -4.97
C LYS A 49 -13.62 -0.51 -5.04
N GLY A 50 -14.63 -0.53 -4.18
CA GLY A 50 -15.53 0.58 -3.93
C GLY A 50 -15.29 1.16 -2.54
N LYS A 51 -15.22 2.48 -2.42
CA LYS A 51 -15.06 3.18 -1.15
C LYS A 51 -15.94 4.42 -1.10
N PHE A 52 -16.64 4.59 0.02
CA PHE A 52 -17.35 5.82 0.39
C PHE A 52 -16.82 6.30 1.72
N GLN A 53 -16.41 7.55 1.80
CA GLN A 53 -15.83 8.15 2.98
C GLN A 53 -16.45 9.51 3.27
N VAL A 54 -16.82 9.72 4.53
CA VAL A 54 -17.23 11.00 5.08
C VAL A 54 -16.20 11.45 6.10
N ARG A 55 -15.67 12.66 5.95
CA ARG A 55 -14.73 13.23 6.90
C ARG A 55 -15.22 14.60 7.36
N ASN A 56 -15.45 14.73 8.65
CA ASN A 56 -15.65 16.00 9.31
C ASN A 56 -14.33 16.39 10.01
N PRO A 57 -13.57 17.36 9.51
CA PRO A 57 -12.27 17.71 10.08
C PRO A 57 -12.36 18.37 11.45
N ASN A 58 -13.46 19.06 11.74
CA ASN A 58 -13.67 19.82 12.97
C ASN A 58 -14.94 19.34 13.69
N PHE A 59 -14.94 18.05 14.05
CA PHE A 59 -16.12 17.45 14.67
C PHE A 59 -16.49 18.14 15.97
N ARG A 60 -17.73 18.61 16.07
CA ARG A 60 -18.26 19.39 17.20
C ARG A 60 -17.44 20.65 17.51
N ASN A 61 -16.93 21.34 16.48
CA ASN A 61 -16.08 22.53 16.59
C ASN A 61 -14.79 22.29 17.40
N SER A 62 -14.26 21.08 17.36
CA SER A 62 -12.97 20.73 17.97
C SER A 62 -11.89 20.56 16.87
N ASP A 63 -10.65 20.43 17.29
CA ASP A 63 -9.49 20.06 16.47
C ASP A 63 -9.45 18.57 16.08
N LYS A 64 -10.49 17.81 16.45
CA LYS A 64 -10.59 16.39 16.18
C LYS A 64 -11.44 16.13 14.93
N SER A 65 -10.93 15.28 14.06
CA SER A 65 -11.70 14.81 12.91
C SER A 65 -12.59 13.62 13.29
N LEU A 66 -13.75 13.51 12.63
CA LEU A 66 -14.54 12.28 12.61
C LEU A 66 -14.53 11.74 11.18
N ASN A 67 -14.11 10.51 11.03
CA ASN A 67 -14.05 9.80 9.75
C ASN A 67 -14.99 8.60 9.79
N THR A 68 -15.78 8.42 8.75
CA THR A 68 -16.62 7.25 8.55
C THR A 68 -16.34 6.69 7.18
N THR A 69 -16.13 5.40 7.09
CA THR A 69 -15.79 4.73 5.83
C THR A 69 -16.66 3.50 5.63
N ILE A 70 -17.15 3.32 4.43
CA ILE A 70 -17.74 2.07 3.95
C ILE A 70 -16.90 1.65 2.75
N GLU A 71 -16.45 0.40 2.74
CA GLU A 71 -15.66 -0.10 1.61
C GLU A 71 -15.98 -1.56 1.30
N SER A 72 -15.81 -1.90 0.04
CA SER A 72 -15.87 -3.26 -0.45
C SER A 72 -14.72 -3.47 -1.43
N THR A 73 -13.93 -4.50 -1.22
CA THR A 73 -12.80 -4.86 -2.07
C THR A 73 -12.90 -6.34 -2.42
N SER A 74 -12.90 -6.65 -3.70
CA SER A 74 -12.75 -8.01 -4.22
C SER A 74 -11.40 -8.11 -4.91
N SER A 75 -10.52 -8.99 -4.43
CA SER A 75 -9.17 -9.19 -4.95
C SER A 75 -9.01 -10.63 -5.40
N ASP A 76 -8.63 -10.84 -6.67
CA ASP A 76 -8.48 -12.15 -7.29
C ASP A 76 -7.00 -12.48 -7.53
N PHE A 77 -6.42 -13.25 -6.64
CA PHE A 77 -5.05 -13.74 -6.72
C PHE A 77 -4.99 -15.25 -6.99
N MET A 78 -6.03 -15.81 -7.63
CA MET A 78 -6.11 -17.25 -7.91
C MET A 78 -4.90 -17.77 -8.68
N THR A 79 -4.43 -17.01 -9.68
CA THR A 79 -3.29 -17.40 -10.52
C THR A 79 -1.94 -17.22 -9.85
N THR A 80 -1.79 -16.25 -8.96
CA THR A 80 -0.51 -15.87 -8.35
C THR A 80 -0.30 -16.51 -6.99
N SER A 81 -1.33 -16.45 -6.14
CA SER A 81 -1.27 -16.87 -4.74
C SER A 81 -2.30 -17.95 -4.40
N GLY A 82 -3.17 -18.33 -5.35
CA GLY A 82 -4.13 -19.43 -5.20
C GLY A 82 -5.31 -19.11 -4.30
N PHE A 83 -5.71 -17.84 -4.19
CA PHE A 83 -6.89 -17.43 -3.42
C PHE A 83 -7.56 -16.18 -4.01
N LYS A 84 -8.81 -16.00 -3.65
CA LYS A 84 -9.61 -14.80 -3.92
C LYS A 84 -10.29 -14.36 -2.63
N THR A 85 -10.37 -13.05 -2.42
CA THR A 85 -11.07 -12.48 -1.27
C THR A 85 -12.11 -11.46 -1.72
N THR A 86 -13.23 -11.41 -0.99
CA THR A 86 -14.17 -10.30 -1.06
C THR A 86 -14.40 -9.81 0.36
N ARG A 87 -13.94 -8.59 0.65
CA ARG A 87 -13.99 -7.98 1.97
C ARG A 87 -14.82 -6.71 1.94
N THR A 88 -15.91 -6.70 2.72
CA THR A 88 -16.82 -5.55 2.82
C THR A 88 -16.89 -5.12 4.27
N GLY A 89 -16.84 -3.82 4.50
CA GLY A 89 -16.84 -3.34 5.88
C GLY A 89 -17.18 -1.87 6.04
N PHE A 90 -17.33 -1.52 7.31
CA PHE A 90 -17.62 -0.19 7.80
C PHE A 90 -16.62 0.15 8.90
N GLY A 91 -16.15 1.40 8.91
CA GLY A 91 -15.26 1.92 9.94
C GLY A 91 -15.67 3.30 10.41
N ILE A 92 -15.42 3.60 11.66
CA ILE A 92 -15.55 4.92 12.27
C ILE A 92 -14.31 5.22 13.09
N GLY A 93 -13.75 6.39 12.88
CA GLY A 93 -12.51 6.77 13.54
C GLY A 93 -12.38 8.27 13.79
N THR A 94 -11.41 8.61 14.60
CA THR A 94 -11.04 9.99 14.91
C THR A 94 -9.54 10.17 14.75
N GLY A 95 -9.13 11.39 14.42
CA GLY A 95 -7.73 11.76 14.32
C GLY A 95 -7.52 13.20 14.72
N PHE A 96 -6.39 13.47 15.34
CA PHE A 96 -6.00 14.79 15.80
C PHE A 96 -4.48 14.90 15.93
N GLU A 97 -3.99 16.11 15.95
CA GLU A 97 -2.60 16.41 16.27
C GLU A 97 -2.40 16.35 17.80
N GLN A 98 -1.66 15.38 18.28
CA GLN A 98 -1.40 15.18 19.71
C GLN A 98 -0.31 16.12 20.23
N TYR A 99 0.74 16.31 19.44
CA TYR A 99 1.85 17.25 19.64
C TYR A 99 2.21 17.82 18.27
N GLN A 100 2.99 18.88 18.23
CA GLN A 100 3.42 19.50 16.99
C GLN A 100 3.98 18.45 16.01
N ASP A 101 3.35 18.37 14.83
CA ASP A 101 3.68 17.44 13.75
C ASP A 101 3.43 15.94 14.07
N LEU A 102 2.94 15.61 15.27
CA LEU A 102 2.61 14.24 15.68
C LEU A 102 1.11 14.02 15.68
N PHE A 103 0.64 13.26 14.73
CA PHE A 103 -0.78 12.93 14.53
C PHE A 103 -1.09 11.55 15.11
N PHE A 104 -2.17 11.47 15.86
CA PHE A 104 -2.77 10.23 16.33
C PHE A 104 -4.09 9.98 15.61
N ASN A 105 -4.28 8.75 15.15
CA ASN A 105 -5.54 8.29 14.57
C ASN A 105 -5.94 6.99 15.26
N ILE A 106 -7.23 6.82 15.52
CA ILE A 106 -7.83 5.57 16.00
C ILE A 106 -9.13 5.31 15.25
N ASP A 107 -9.36 4.06 14.88
CA ASP A 107 -10.51 3.61 14.11
C ASP A 107 -11.03 2.29 14.68
N ILE A 108 -12.34 2.14 14.71
CA ILE A 108 -13.03 0.88 14.98
C ILE A 108 -13.73 0.48 13.70
N SER A 109 -13.50 -0.73 13.26
CA SER A 109 -14.04 -1.23 12.00
C SER A 109 -14.60 -2.63 12.13
N THR A 110 -15.62 -2.90 11.33
CA THR A 110 -16.26 -4.21 11.19
C THR A 110 -16.16 -4.64 9.74
N TYR A 111 -15.70 -5.86 9.52
CA TYR A 111 -15.56 -6.45 8.19
C TYR A 111 -16.19 -7.83 8.14
N TYR A 112 -16.73 -8.12 6.96
CA TYR A 112 -17.06 -9.46 6.51
C TYR A 112 -16.17 -9.79 5.33
N GLU A 113 -15.40 -10.86 5.43
CA GLU A 113 -14.50 -11.34 4.39
C GLU A 113 -14.87 -12.75 3.98
N LYS A 114 -15.06 -12.95 2.67
CA LYS A 114 -15.17 -14.26 2.05
C LYS A 114 -13.82 -14.60 1.42
N LEU A 115 -13.24 -15.74 1.81
CA LEU A 115 -12.01 -16.30 1.24
C LEU A 115 -12.33 -17.57 0.47
N GLU A 116 -11.96 -17.58 -0.80
CA GLU A 116 -12.08 -18.72 -1.72
C GLU A 116 -10.67 -19.16 -2.13
N THR A 117 -10.45 -20.46 -2.29
CA THR A 117 -9.15 -21.01 -2.71
C THR A 117 -9.25 -21.73 -4.04
N SER A 118 -8.12 -21.87 -4.75
CA SER A 118 -8.08 -22.60 -6.00
C SER A 118 -8.24 -24.11 -5.75
N ASP A 119 -8.77 -24.85 -6.73
CA ASP A 119 -8.92 -26.31 -6.67
C ASP A 119 -7.59 -27.03 -6.40
N SER A 120 -6.49 -26.47 -6.87
CA SER A 120 -5.12 -26.98 -6.68
C SER A 120 -4.44 -26.48 -5.38
N ALA A 121 -5.17 -25.75 -4.53
CA ALA A 121 -4.61 -25.25 -3.26
C ALA A 121 -4.27 -26.41 -2.32
N SER A 122 -3.24 -26.22 -1.50
CA SER A 122 -2.86 -27.18 -0.47
C SER A 122 -3.99 -27.40 0.55
N ALA A 123 -3.96 -28.54 1.22
CA ALA A 123 -4.94 -28.85 2.27
C ALA A 123 -4.99 -27.80 3.38
N ILE A 124 -3.85 -27.16 3.68
CA ILE A 124 -3.75 -26.10 4.70
C ILE A 124 -4.46 -24.82 4.21
N LYS A 125 -4.24 -24.41 2.95
CA LYS A 125 -4.97 -23.27 2.36
C LYS A 125 -6.47 -23.55 2.28
N LYS A 126 -6.87 -24.77 1.88
CA LYS A 126 -8.29 -25.14 1.82
C LYS A 126 -8.98 -25.09 3.18
N LYS A 127 -8.28 -25.34 4.26
CA LYS A 127 -8.83 -25.16 5.63
C LYS A 127 -9.12 -23.68 5.95
N GLN A 128 -8.47 -22.73 5.28
CA GLN A 128 -8.69 -21.30 5.46
C GLN A 128 -9.82 -20.76 4.56
N GLU A 129 -10.41 -21.58 3.68
CA GLU A 129 -11.57 -21.20 2.89
C GLU A 129 -12.79 -21.04 3.78
N GLY A 130 -13.51 -19.93 3.63
CA GLY A 130 -14.67 -19.64 4.46
C GLY A 130 -15.01 -18.16 4.52
N ASP A 131 -15.94 -17.88 5.40
CA ASP A 131 -16.47 -16.57 5.69
C ASP A 131 -15.97 -16.12 7.07
N TYR A 132 -15.48 -14.89 7.18
CA TYR A 132 -14.88 -14.36 8.39
C TYR A 132 -15.52 -13.04 8.79
N PHE A 133 -16.00 -12.96 10.00
CA PHE A 133 -16.48 -11.72 10.58
C PHE A 133 -15.45 -11.18 11.57
N GLU A 134 -15.11 -9.89 11.42
CA GLU A 134 -14.03 -9.25 12.18
C GLU A 134 -14.46 -7.90 12.72
N ASN A 135 -14.25 -7.67 14.01
CA ASN A 135 -14.28 -6.35 14.62
C ASN A 135 -12.86 -6.00 15.09
N LEU A 136 -12.36 -4.90 14.56
CA LEU A 136 -10.97 -4.50 14.72
C LEU A 136 -10.88 -3.11 15.34
N VAL A 137 -9.87 -2.88 16.16
CA VAL A 137 -9.36 -1.55 16.49
C VAL A 137 -8.04 -1.34 15.77
N SER A 138 -7.92 -0.25 15.04
CA SER A 138 -6.65 0.18 14.50
C SER A 138 -6.25 1.53 15.07
N TYR A 139 -4.97 1.72 15.33
CA TYR A 139 -4.44 3.03 15.67
C TYR A 139 -3.11 3.29 14.98
N ALA A 140 -2.82 4.56 14.78
CA ALA A 140 -1.58 4.99 14.15
C ALA A 140 -1.06 6.29 14.76
N PHE A 141 0.26 6.33 14.96
CA PHE A 141 1.03 7.54 15.23
C PHE A 141 1.81 7.91 13.98
N THR A 142 1.73 9.18 13.57
CA THR A 142 2.47 9.69 12.41
C THR A 142 3.15 10.98 12.77
N LEU A 143 4.48 10.99 12.77
CA LEU A 143 5.29 12.20 12.87
C LEU A 143 5.64 12.63 11.45
N ASN A 144 5.24 13.84 11.04
CA ASN A 144 5.44 14.35 9.69
C ASN A 144 6.16 15.69 9.72
N LYS A 145 7.46 15.66 9.48
CA LYS A 145 8.36 16.83 9.39
C LYS A 145 8.95 16.97 7.98
N LEU A 146 8.15 16.63 6.96
CA LEU A 146 8.52 16.89 5.57
C LEU A 146 8.27 18.37 5.26
N ASP A 147 9.13 18.95 4.43
CA ASP A 147 8.97 20.29 3.86
C ASP A 147 7.67 20.44 3.06
N GLN A 148 7.29 19.38 2.34
CA GLN A 148 6.03 19.31 1.57
C GLN A 148 5.54 17.86 1.44
N ASN A 149 4.22 17.68 1.28
CA ASN A 149 3.64 16.34 1.16
C ASN A 149 3.79 15.73 -0.24
N TRP A 150 3.89 16.58 -1.26
CA TRP A 150 4.07 16.17 -2.66
C TRP A 150 5.50 16.48 -3.09
N GLN A 151 6.20 15.46 -3.61
CA GLN A 151 7.62 15.55 -4.01
C GLN A 151 8.53 16.19 -2.93
N PRO A 152 8.57 15.63 -1.71
CA PRO A 152 9.36 16.19 -0.64
C PRO A 152 10.84 16.23 -1.02
N THR A 153 11.50 17.33 -0.65
CA THR A 153 12.92 17.55 -0.92
C THR A 153 13.77 17.44 0.33
N ASP A 154 13.21 17.75 1.51
CA ASP A 154 13.88 17.63 2.79
C ASP A 154 12.93 17.18 3.90
N GLY A 155 13.51 16.79 5.04
CA GLY A 155 12.77 16.38 6.22
C GLY A 155 12.55 14.88 6.32
N TYR A 156 11.64 14.48 7.21
CA TYR A 156 11.35 13.07 7.46
C TYR A 156 9.90 12.84 7.88
N LYS A 157 9.42 11.64 7.62
CA LYS A 157 8.12 11.15 8.07
C LYS A 157 8.27 9.76 8.63
N THR A 158 7.70 9.53 9.81
CA THR A 158 7.68 8.22 10.46
C THR A 158 6.27 7.89 10.89
N SER A 159 5.84 6.65 10.69
CA SER A 159 4.56 6.18 11.16
C SER A 159 4.66 4.77 11.73
N PHE A 160 3.94 4.56 12.83
CA PHE A 160 3.67 3.24 13.40
C PHE A 160 2.16 3.03 13.45
N ALA A 161 1.70 1.91 12.95
CA ALA A 161 0.30 1.52 12.99
C ALA A 161 0.16 0.10 13.53
N GLN A 162 -0.88 -0.12 14.31
CA GLN A 162 -1.23 -1.44 14.83
C GLN A 162 -2.71 -1.70 14.59
N VAL A 163 -3.04 -2.94 14.23
CA VAL A 163 -4.42 -3.45 14.14
C VAL A 163 -4.55 -4.58 15.16
N LEU A 164 -5.57 -4.45 15.99
CA LEU A 164 -5.88 -5.39 17.06
C LEU A 164 -7.28 -5.97 16.85
N PRO A 165 -7.49 -7.27 17.02
CA PRO A 165 -8.81 -7.85 16.99
C PRO A 165 -9.55 -7.54 18.31
N ILE A 166 -10.79 -7.02 18.21
CA ILE A 166 -11.75 -7.00 19.32
C ILE A 166 -12.48 -8.35 19.35
N TYR A 167 -12.92 -8.77 18.18
CA TYR A 167 -13.52 -10.05 17.90
C TYR A 167 -13.18 -10.44 16.47
N SER A 168 -12.71 -11.66 16.27
CA SER A 168 -12.43 -12.23 14.95
C SER A 168 -12.45 -13.75 15.10
N GLU A 169 -12.84 -14.45 14.04
CA GLU A 169 -12.73 -15.91 13.98
C GLU A 169 -11.29 -16.36 13.75
N ASP A 170 -10.41 -15.42 13.39
CA ASP A 170 -8.98 -15.59 13.20
C ASP A 170 -8.28 -14.40 13.89
N LEU A 171 -7.79 -14.62 15.08
CA LEU A 171 -7.21 -13.57 15.92
C LEU A 171 -5.77 -13.28 15.49
N SER A 172 -5.57 -12.19 14.78
CA SER A 172 -4.23 -11.74 14.39
C SER A 172 -3.94 -10.29 14.75
N ILE A 173 -2.71 -10.01 15.18
CA ILE A 173 -2.19 -8.69 15.46
C ILE A 173 -1.30 -8.28 14.30
N GLU A 174 -1.60 -7.11 13.72
CA GLU A 174 -0.81 -6.56 12.64
C GLU A 174 -0.05 -5.31 13.09
N ASN A 175 1.25 -5.27 12.88
CA ASN A 175 2.12 -4.13 13.16
C ASN A 175 2.75 -3.64 11.87
N THR A 176 2.71 -2.33 11.62
CA THR A 176 3.33 -1.72 10.45
C THR A 176 4.15 -0.51 10.86
N PHE A 177 5.42 -0.50 10.51
CA PHE A 177 6.31 0.65 10.68
C PHE A 177 6.77 1.15 9.32
N LYS A 178 6.70 2.46 9.11
CA LYS A 178 7.20 3.14 7.89
C LYS A 178 8.00 4.35 8.32
N ALA A 179 9.16 4.53 7.70
CA ALA A 179 9.94 5.75 7.83
C ALA A 179 10.43 6.20 6.45
N SER A 180 10.51 7.50 6.24
CA SER A 180 11.12 8.11 5.06
C SER A 180 11.90 9.35 5.48
N LYS A 181 13.06 9.55 4.89
CA LYS A 181 13.88 10.74 5.04
C LYS A 181 14.30 11.24 3.68
N TYR A 182 14.29 12.54 3.51
CA TYR A 182 14.74 13.24 2.31
C TYR A 182 15.80 14.24 2.71
N HIS A 183 16.74 14.49 1.82
CA HIS A 183 17.78 15.46 2.02
C HIS A 183 18.20 16.06 0.67
N SER A 184 17.97 17.35 0.52
CA SER A 184 18.42 18.12 -0.63
C SER A 184 19.90 18.43 -0.46
N VAL A 185 20.75 17.83 -1.29
CA VAL A 185 22.19 18.15 -1.37
C VAL A 185 22.40 19.41 -2.19
N SER A 186 21.57 19.59 -3.21
CA SER A 186 21.46 20.79 -4.04
C SER A 186 20.08 20.82 -4.70
N ASP A 187 19.73 21.91 -5.37
CA ASP A 187 18.46 22.05 -6.09
C ASP A 187 18.24 20.93 -7.14
N ASN A 188 19.32 20.33 -7.62
CA ASN A 188 19.30 19.29 -8.65
C ASN A 188 19.66 17.88 -8.13
N LEU A 189 19.77 17.71 -6.81
CA LEU A 189 20.17 16.42 -6.22
C LEU A 189 19.49 16.20 -4.87
N ILE A 190 18.56 15.25 -4.83
CA ILE A 190 17.83 14.86 -3.63
C ILE A 190 18.15 13.41 -3.29
N LEU A 191 18.63 13.17 -2.08
CA LEU A 191 18.80 11.83 -1.52
C LEU A 191 17.57 11.44 -0.72
N SER A 192 17.09 10.21 -0.85
CA SER A 192 16.03 9.70 0.01
C SER A 192 16.25 8.26 0.42
N GLY A 193 15.82 7.97 1.65
CA GLY A 193 15.78 6.63 2.20
C GLY A 193 14.39 6.33 2.76
N LYS A 194 13.89 5.13 2.49
CA LYS A 194 12.59 4.65 2.99
C LYS A 194 12.75 3.27 3.61
N ILE A 195 12.09 3.08 4.75
CA ILE A 195 12.05 1.81 5.49
C ILE A 195 10.59 1.38 5.61
N PHE A 196 10.35 0.11 5.41
CA PHE A 196 9.08 -0.55 5.65
C PHE A 196 9.31 -1.83 6.44
N LEU A 197 8.57 -1.98 7.53
CA LEU A 197 8.51 -3.21 8.32
C LEU A 197 7.04 -3.54 8.55
N LYS A 198 6.67 -4.79 8.34
CA LYS A 198 5.34 -5.29 8.65
C LYS A 198 5.45 -6.66 9.29
N ALA A 199 4.69 -6.87 10.36
CA ALA A 199 4.59 -8.12 11.08
C ALA A 199 3.12 -8.43 11.32
N VAL A 200 2.71 -9.66 11.02
CA VAL A 200 1.40 -10.21 11.35
C VAL A 200 1.63 -11.45 12.21
N ASN A 201 1.04 -11.47 13.40
CA ASN A 201 1.17 -12.58 14.33
C ASN A 201 -0.23 -13.09 14.67
N SER A 202 -0.48 -14.36 14.48
CA SER A 202 -1.68 -15.02 14.98
C SER A 202 -1.58 -15.24 16.50
N ILE A 203 -2.71 -15.21 17.18
CA ILE A 203 -2.82 -15.47 18.60
C ILE A 203 -3.23 -16.93 18.84
N ASP A 204 -4.00 -17.52 17.94
CA ASP A 204 -4.63 -18.84 18.08
C ASP A 204 -4.15 -19.86 17.04
N ASP A 205 -4.31 -19.56 15.76
CA ASP A 205 -3.99 -20.44 14.64
C ASP A 205 -2.91 -19.83 13.71
N ASP A 206 -2.72 -20.41 12.51
CA ASP A 206 -1.84 -19.87 11.49
C ASP A 206 -2.39 -18.54 10.92
N VAL A 207 -1.54 -17.60 10.59
CA VAL A 207 -1.94 -16.37 9.90
C VAL A 207 -2.60 -16.71 8.55
N ARG A 208 -3.85 -16.26 8.37
CA ARG A 208 -4.63 -16.46 7.16
C ARG A 208 -3.92 -15.88 5.93
N VAL A 209 -3.96 -16.60 4.80
CA VAL A 209 -3.23 -16.23 3.58
C VAL A 209 -3.57 -14.81 3.09
N SER A 210 -4.80 -14.36 3.27
CA SER A 210 -5.24 -12.99 2.93
C SER A 210 -4.65 -11.91 3.84
N ARG A 211 -4.15 -12.28 5.02
CA ARG A 211 -3.53 -11.36 5.99
C ARG A 211 -2.01 -11.32 5.88
N ARG A 212 -1.39 -12.28 5.23
CA ARG A 212 0.06 -12.36 5.09
C ARG A 212 0.62 -11.16 4.34
N VAL A 213 1.89 -10.92 4.56
CA VAL A 213 2.62 -9.85 3.90
C VAL A 213 3.08 -10.31 2.52
N TYR A 214 2.89 -9.43 1.53
CA TYR A 214 3.45 -9.55 0.18
C TYR A 214 4.24 -8.27 -0.13
N ILE A 215 5.35 -8.40 -0.83
CA ILE A 215 6.18 -7.23 -1.20
C ILE A 215 5.77 -6.75 -2.60
N PRO A 216 5.22 -5.54 -2.71
CA PRO A 216 4.90 -4.97 -4.02
C PRO A 216 6.15 -4.45 -4.71
N THR A 217 6.09 -4.29 -6.03
CA THR A 217 7.19 -3.74 -6.83
C THR A 217 7.58 -2.32 -6.46
N SER A 218 6.71 -1.54 -5.84
CA SER A 218 7.06 -0.21 -5.31
C SER A 218 8.07 -0.25 -4.16
N ARG A 219 8.27 -1.43 -3.56
CA ARG A 219 9.23 -1.68 -2.46
C ARG A 219 10.44 -2.49 -2.90
N LEU A 220 10.35 -3.22 -4.00
CA LEU A 220 11.44 -4.00 -4.57
C LEU A 220 11.29 -3.99 -6.09
N ARG A 221 11.88 -2.99 -6.74
CA ARG A 221 11.94 -2.90 -8.20
C ARG A 221 12.81 -4.03 -8.75
N GLY A 222 12.56 -4.48 -9.97
CA GLY A 222 13.27 -5.61 -10.57
C GLY A 222 12.66 -6.98 -10.24
N PHE A 223 11.55 -7.01 -9.50
CA PHE A 223 10.79 -8.22 -9.19
C PHE A 223 9.30 -8.00 -9.45
N GLU A 224 8.59 -9.05 -9.86
CA GLU A 224 7.15 -9.01 -10.01
C GLU A 224 6.45 -8.89 -8.64
N SER A 225 5.33 -8.16 -8.61
CA SER A 225 4.58 -7.89 -7.37
C SER A 225 4.12 -9.19 -6.70
N GLY A 226 4.45 -9.34 -5.41
CA GLY A 226 4.02 -10.49 -4.61
C GLY A 226 4.66 -11.82 -5.01
N LYS A 227 5.65 -11.84 -5.94
CA LYS A 227 6.27 -13.07 -6.45
C LYS A 227 7.70 -13.27 -5.95
N ILE A 228 7.92 -12.97 -4.69
CA ILE A 228 9.12 -13.30 -3.92
C ILE A 228 8.72 -13.97 -2.60
N GLY A 229 9.67 -14.66 -1.96
CA GLY A 229 9.50 -15.23 -0.61
C GLY A 229 8.95 -16.65 -0.61
N PRO A 230 8.26 -17.02 0.48
CA PRO A 230 7.76 -18.37 0.66
C PRO A 230 6.81 -18.81 -0.46
N LYS A 231 7.02 -20.03 -0.94
CA LYS A 231 6.29 -20.61 -2.07
C LYS A 231 5.88 -22.04 -1.75
N GLU A 232 4.63 -22.36 -2.04
CA GLU A 232 4.09 -23.71 -1.91
C GLU A 232 3.65 -24.19 -3.29
N GLY A 233 4.33 -25.21 -3.82
CA GLY A 233 4.11 -25.66 -5.20
C GLY A 233 4.43 -24.52 -6.18
N THR A 234 3.43 -24.09 -6.93
CA THR A 234 3.53 -23.01 -7.92
C THR A 234 3.08 -21.63 -7.38
N THR A 235 2.45 -21.57 -6.22
CA THR A 235 1.84 -20.34 -5.67
C THR A 235 2.68 -19.69 -4.59
N TYR A 236 2.73 -18.35 -4.60
CA TYR A 236 3.38 -17.56 -3.55
C TYR A 236 2.40 -17.37 -2.40
N ILE A 237 2.84 -17.69 -1.19
CA ILE A 237 1.97 -17.72 -0.02
C ILE A 237 2.17 -16.52 0.91
N GLY A 238 3.07 -15.60 0.57
CA GLY A 238 3.42 -14.51 1.46
C GLY A 238 4.21 -14.97 2.68
N GLY A 239 4.47 -14.07 3.58
CA GLY A 239 5.09 -14.35 4.88
C GLY A 239 4.40 -13.56 5.98
N ASN A 240 4.63 -13.97 7.23
CA ASN A 240 4.11 -13.21 8.37
C ASN A 240 4.90 -11.93 8.59
N TYR A 241 6.18 -11.90 8.19
CA TYR A 241 7.08 -10.76 8.34
C TYR A 241 7.61 -10.30 7.00
N GLY A 242 7.56 -8.99 6.78
CA GLY A 242 8.10 -8.34 5.59
C GLY A 242 8.92 -7.10 5.95
N SER A 243 10.04 -6.92 5.26
CA SER A 243 10.87 -5.73 5.38
C SER A 243 11.30 -5.23 4.01
N ALA A 244 11.44 -3.91 3.87
CA ALA A 244 12.03 -3.30 2.70
C ALA A 244 12.79 -2.02 3.05
N ILE A 245 13.86 -1.78 2.32
CA ILE A 245 14.65 -0.54 2.34
C ILE A 245 14.79 -0.06 0.90
N ASN A 246 14.49 1.20 0.66
CA ASN A 246 14.64 1.84 -0.63
C ASN A 246 15.53 3.07 -0.49
N LEU A 247 16.63 3.11 -1.19
CA LEU A 247 17.50 4.27 -1.29
C LEU A 247 17.38 4.83 -2.71
N ASN A 248 17.22 6.16 -2.82
CA ASN A 248 17.15 6.82 -4.11
C ASN A 248 18.01 8.07 -4.10
N THR A 249 18.64 8.30 -5.25
CA THR A 249 19.32 9.54 -5.61
C THR A 249 18.53 10.16 -6.76
N THR A 250 17.74 11.18 -6.48
CA THR A 250 16.85 11.82 -7.47
C THR A 250 17.51 13.06 -8.04
N LEU A 251 17.47 13.18 -9.34
CA LEU A 251 17.92 14.30 -10.15
C LEU A 251 16.69 14.98 -10.76
N PRO A 252 16.11 15.97 -10.08
CA PRO A 252 14.96 16.71 -10.60
C PRO A 252 15.34 17.48 -11.87
N ASN A 253 14.41 17.57 -12.80
CA ASN A 253 14.55 18.36 -14.02
C ASN A 253 15.87 18.11 -14.79
N ILE A 254 16.28 16.83 -14.89
CA ILE A 254 17.58 16.42 -15.41
C ILE A 254 17.82 16.87 -16.88
N LEU A 255 16.76 17.09 -17.65
CA LEU A 255 16.84 17.51 -19.04
C LEU A 255 16.55 19.01 -19.18
N SER A 256 17.56 19.80 -19.53
CA SER A 256 17.40 21.22 -19.81
C SER A 256 16.35 21.45 -20.88
N GLY A 257 15.35 22.28 -20.59
CA GLY A 257 14.23 22.59 -21.50
C GLY A 257 13.04 21.63 -21.39
N TYR A 258 13.11 20.60 -20.56
CA TYR A 258 12.00 19.72 -20.23
C TYR A 258 11.79 19.78 -18.70
N GLU A 259 10.95 20.69 -18.29
CA GLU A 259 10.46 20.71 -16.91
C GLU A 259 9.59 19.49 -16.66
N ASN A 260 9.54 18.97 -15.42
CA ASN A 260 8.74 17.82 -15.00
C ASN A 260 9.28 16.44 -15.40
N ILE A 261 10.59 16.29 -15.64
CA ILE A 261 11.25 14.99 -15.80
C ILE A 261 12.25 14.80 -14.68
N ASP A 262 12.00 13.82 -13.82
CA ASP A 262 12.90 13.41 -12.73
C ASP A 262 13.52 12.07 -13.08
N ALA A 263 14.83 11.97 -13.00
CA ALA A 263 15.54 10.70 -13.05
C ALA A 263 16.04 10.32 -11.66
N SER A 264 16.09 9.03 -11.37
CA SER A 264 16.60 8.53 -10.10
C SER A 264 17.44 7.29 -10.28
N LEU A 265 18.57 7.24 -9.60
CA LEU A 265 19.28 6.00 -9.32
C LEU A 265 18.70 5.40 -8.04
N PHE A 266 18.59 4.08 -7.98
CA PHE A 266 18.06 3.43 -6.79
C PHE A 266 18.82 2.17 -6.38
N LEU A 267 18.70 1.86 -5.11
CA LEU A 267 19.08 0.59 -4.51
C LEU A 267 17.91 0.15 -3.61
N ASP A 268 17.32 -0.99 -3.93
CA ASP A 268 16.23 -1.59 -3.17
C ASP A 268 16.70 -2.90 -2.53
N ALA A 269 16.26 -3.15 -1.31
CA ALA A 269 16.43 -4.42 -0.64
C ALA A 269 15.15 -4.79 0.10
N ALA A 270 14.73 -6.06 0.02
CA ALA A 270 13.56 -6.55 0.75
C ALA A 270 13.72 -8.01 1.14
N ASN A 271 12.99 -8.40 2.18
CA ASN A 271 12.83 -9.79 2.56
C ASN A 271 11.39 -10.06 3.02
N LEU A 272 10.99 -11.32 2.91
CA LEU A 272 9.70 -11.84 3.27
C LEU A 272 9.90 -13.23 3.85
N TRP A 273 9.46 -13.47 5.08
CA TRP A 273 9.74 -14.71 5.79
C TRP A 273 8.68 -15.05 6.84
N HIS A 274 8.84 -16.19 7.45
CA HIS A 274 8.02 -16.82 8.45
C HIS A 274 6.68 -17.31 7.93
N VAL A 275 6.54 -18.64 7.95
CA VAL A 275 5.31 -19.36 7.63
C VAL A 275 5.02 -20.26 8.81
N ASP A 276 3.91 -20.01 9.51
CA ASP A 276 3.58 -20.64 10.80
C ASP A 276 3.61 -22.17 10.75
N TYR A 277 2.96 -22.73 9.74
CA TYR A 277 2.74 -24.17 9.63
C TYR A 277 3.93 -24.95 9.01
N ASN A 278 4.90 -24.24 8.41
CA ASN A 278 6.03 -24.93 7.78
C ASN A 278 7.26 -24.03 7.65
N SER A 279 8.18 -24.13 8.59
CA SER A 279 9.43 -23.37 8.59
C SER A 279 10.37 -23.70 7.41
N SER A 280 10.18 -24.85 6.76
CA SER A 280 11.00 -25.23 5.58
C SER A 280 10.68 -24.36 4.35
N LEU A 281 9.56 -23.65 4.33
CA LEU A 281 9.19 -22.71 3.28
C LEU A 281 9.81 -21.33 3.51
N ASP A 282 10.41 -21.09 4.67
CA ASP A 282 11.04 -19.82 4.99
C ASP A 282 12.27 -19.58 4.12
N SER A 283 12.43 -18.34 3.70
CA SER A 283 13.61 -17.86 3.00
C SER A 283 14.23 -16.71 3.76
N ASN A 284 15.37 -16.95 4.37
CA ASN A 284 16.12 -15.92 5.10
C ASN A 284 17.01 -15.06 4.18
N LYS A 285 16.85 -15.16 2.87
CA LYS A 285 17.70 -14.45 1.93
C LYS A 285 17.12 -13.10 1.56
N ILE A 286 17.88 -12.06 1.76
CA ILE A 286 17.54 -10.70 1.33
C ILE A 286 17.62 -10.65 -0.20
N ARG A 287 16.57 -10.17 -0.86
CA ARG A 287 16.55 -9.81 -2.27
C ARG A 287 16.98 -8.36 -2.41
N SER A 288 17.72 -8.07 -3.45
CA SER A 288 18.12 -6.69 -3.72
C SER A 288 18.23 -6.44 -5.21
N SER A 289 18.06 -5.17 -5.58
CA SER A 289 18.16 -4.69 -6.95
C SER A 289 18.67 -3.26 -6.98
N THR A 290 19.24 -2.88 -8.11
CA THR A 290 19.64 -1.51 -8.42
C THR A 290 19.18 -1.14 -9.82
N GLY A 291 19.11 0.14 -10.12
CA GLY A 291 18.71 0.57 -11.45
C GLY A 291 18.41 2.04 -11.57
N LEU A 292 17.76 2.36 -12.67
CA LEU A 292 17.32 3.70 -13.05
C LEU A 292 15.81 3.77 -13.05
N SER A 293 15.23 4.90 -12.61
CA SER A 293 13.84 5.23 -12.85
C SER A 293 13.71 6.65 -13.37
N VAL A 294 12.71 6.86 -14.24
CA VAL A 294 12.35 8.15 -14.80
C VAL A 294 10.88 8.39 -14.57
N ASN A 295 10.55 9.51 -13.96
CA ASN A 295 9.18 10.00 -13.83
C ASN A 295 9.01 11.24 -14.66
N TRP A 296 8.02 11.23 -15.53
CA TRP A 296 7.67 12.34 -16.39
C TRP A 296 6.21 12.75 -16.15
N TRP A 297 6.04 13.96 -15.67
CA TRP A 297 4.73 14.54 -15.38
C TRP A 297 4.15 15.19 -16.63
N THR A 298 3.24 14.50 -17.29
CA THR A 298 2.62 14.98 -18.53
C THR A 298 1.19 15.48 -18.30
N PRO A 299 0.62 16.29 -19.22
CA PRO A 299 -0.77 16.72 -19.11
C PRO A 299 -1.80 15.58 -19.12
N ILE A 300 -1.45 14.41 -19.66
CA ILE A 300 -2.30 13.22 -19.69
C ILE A 300 -2.10 12.31 -18.47
N GLY A 301 -1.22 12.73 -17.54
CA GLY A 301 -0.89 11.98 -16.32
C GLY A 301 0.59 11.62 -16.23
N PRO A 302 1.01 11.09 -15.09
CA PRO A 302 2.38 10.67 -14.85
C PRO A 302 2.76 9.47 -15.70
N LEU A 303 3.93 9.53 -16.31
CA LEU A 303 4.62 8.42 -16.96
C LEU A 303 5.78 8.01 -16.06
N SER A 304 5.87 6.74 -15.72
CA SER A 304 6.97 6.21 -14.92
C SER A 304 7.60 5.02 -15.62
N PHE A 305 8.91 5.07 -15.75
CA PHE A 305 9.73 4.01 -16.32
C PHE A 305 10.77 3.59 -15.29
N SER A 306 11.06 2.30 -15.19
CA SER A 306 12.18 1.80 -14.40
C SER A 306 12.86 0.65 -15.12
N TYR A 307 14.18 0.65 -15.04
CA TYR A 307 15.02 -0.47 -15.44
C TYR A 307 15.81 -0.91 -14.23
N ALA A 308 15.65 -2.17 -13.85
CA ALA A 308 16.22 -2.73 -12.64
C ALA A 308 17.04 -4.00 -12.94
N ILE A 309 18.13 -4.13 -12.23
CA ILE A 309 19.00 -5.30 -12.28
C ILE A 309 18.97 -5.94 -10.89
N PRO A 310 18.45 -7.17 -10.75
CA PRO A 310 18.56 -7.92 -9.51
C PRO A 310 20.03 -8.15 -9.13
N LEU A 311 20.40 -7.85 -7.89
CA LEU A 311 21.73 -8.11 -7.32
C LEU A 311 21.74 -9.38 -6.50
N SER A 312 20.60 -9.70 -5.88
CA SER A 312 20.41 -10.91 -5.09
C SER A 312 18.97 -11.37 -5.24
N ASP A 313 18.78 -12.61 -5.67
CA ASP A 313 17.49 -13.26 -5.87
C ASP A 313 17.55 -14.74 -5.44
N GLN A 314 16.42 -15.42 -5.51
CA GLN A 314 16.27 -16.85 -5.33
C GLN A 314 15.75 -17.46 -6.64
N PRO A 315 16.05 -18.75 -6.94
CA PRO A 315 15.53 -19.42 -8.13
C PRO A 315 13.99 -19.46 -8.21
N SER A 316 13.33 -19.34 -7.07
CA SER A 316 11.85 -19.31 -6.98
C SER A 316 11.25 -17.92 -7.23
N ASP A 317 12.05 -16.87 -7.16
CA ASP A 317 11.57 -15.50 -7.34
C ASP A 317 11.30 -15.20 -8.83
N LYS A 318 10.37 -14.29 -9.10
CA LYS A 318 10.10 -13.79 -10.44
C LYS A 318 10.67 -12.39 -10.59
N THR A 319 11.59 -12.23 -11.53
CA THR A 319 12.24 -10.95 -11.83
C THR A 319 11.56 -10.25 -13.00
N GLU A 320 11.54 -8.92 -12.97
CA GLU A 320 11.01 -8.04 -14.01
C GLU A 320 11.95 -6.85 -14.19
N SER A 321 12.86 -6.92 -15.16
CA SER A 321 13.91 -5.91 -15.35
C SER A 321 13.39 -4.57 -15.84
N PHE A 322 12.35 -4.55 -16.66
CA PHE A 322 11.77 -3.32 -17.20
C PHE A 322 10.33 -3.17 -16.77
N ARG A 323 9.98 -1.98 -16.31
CA ARG A 323 8.63 -1.65 -15.88
C ARG A 323 8.24 -0.27 -16.37
N PHE A 324 7.02 -0.14 -16.85
CA PHE A 324 6.42 1.15 -17.15
C PHE A 324 5.01 1.27 -16.56
N ARG A 325 4.59 2.50 -16.31
CA ARG A 325 3.22 2.87 -15.94
C ARG A 325 2.85 4.18 -16.62
N ILE A 326 1.64 4.25 -17.10
CA ILE A 326 1.07 5.41 -17.78
C ILE A 326 -0.33 5.64 -17.23
N GLY A 327 -0.67 6.86 -16.82
CA GLY A 327 -2.01 7.25 -16.45
C GLY A 327 -2.14 7.88 -15.08
N THR A 328 -3.37 8.17 -14.70
CA THR A 328 -3.75 8.91 -13.49
C THR A 328 -4.31 8.01 -12.38
N SER A 329 -4.57 6.73 -12.63
CA SER A 329 -5.04 5.77 -11.64
C SER A 329 -4.12 4.55 -11.55
N PHE A 330 -3.62 4.26 -10.34
CA PHE A 330 -2.76 3.12 -10.05
C PHE A 330 -3.03 2.58 -8.65
#